data_975a16f998c2792731df80de808e42d3
#
_entry.id   975a16f998c2792731df80de808e42d3
#
_cell.length_a   1.000
_cell.length_b   1.000
_cell.length_c   1.000
_cell.angle_alpha   90.00
_cell.angle_beta   90.00
_cell.angle_gamma   90.00
#
_symmetry.space_group_name_H-M   'P 1'
#
loop_
_entity.id
_entity.type
_entity.pdbx_description
1 polymer ?
#
loop_
_entity_poly.entity_id
_entity_poly.type
_entity_poly.pdbx_seq_one_letter_code
_entity_poly.pdbx_strand_id
1 'polypeptide(L)'
;MGLLASEIVQFLQIAEKRGIEGKTLAMMGKQYISLEMDPFLSIIRELGYPYDRALAERISSQKEIDSCDFFKMLGFQEVHAVDYSEYEGADIIFDLNDPLPDSLKGSFDYVINGGTLEHVFDIAKAMENMSGMVKEGGLIMHLSPSDGWINHGFYSISPTFFQDYYSTNSFFVKLLELEFLICQGTKNKGPYVTFFSDDLRIFRTPEQLDSYIASLKAVKNADQIALICFAEKAGGEKPVKYPNQGAYQNMKRIDFKKAADEIKRSGAALYGCGAVCDQLLDELYRIDGERAVTNIFDGNIRKAGTGHRGYAVLYPTAEKLAACGDIYICSTTYEDEIEKELLEKGVPARSIKKLSGFLWDDRR
;
A
#
# COMPACT_ATOMS: atom_id res chain seq x y z
N MET A 1 7.92 0.67 17.83
CA MET A 1 6.45 0.40 17.87
C MET A 1 6.20 -1.10 18.00
N GLY A 2 5.05 -1.53 18.51
CA GLY A 2 4.66 -2.95 18.53
C GLY A 2 3.53 -3.20 17.54
N LEU A 3 3.38 -4.44 17.10
CA LEU A 3 2.27 -4.86 16.25
C LEU A 3 1.02 -5.16 17.09
N LEU A 4 -0.11 -4.63 16.65
CA LEU A 4 -1.41 -4.79 17.27
C LEU A 4 -2.23 -5.87 16.53
N ALA A 5 -3.31 -6.31 17.15
CA ALA A 5 -4.21 -7.31 16.54
C ALA A 5 -4.78 -6.84 15.19
N SER A 6 -5.13 -5.55 15.04
CA SER A 6 -5.66 -4.95 13.81
C SER A 6 -4.70 -5.09 12.64
N GLU A 7 -3.43 -4.73 12.85
CA GLU A 7 -2.38 -4.76 11.83
C GLU A 7 -2.05 -6.19 11.40
N ILE A 8 -2.04 -7.12 12.39
CA ILE A 8 -1.81 -8.53 12.09
C ILE A 8 -2.97 -9.12 11.29
N VAL A 9 -4.22 -8.77 11.64
CA VAL A 9 -5.40 -9.22 10.86
C VAL A 9 -5.35 -8.65 9.43
N GLN A 10 -4.99 -7.38 9.26
CA GLN A 10 -4.78 -6.78 7.92
C GLN A 10 -3.68 -7.52 7.14
N PHE A 11 -2.56 -7.81 7.82
CA PHE A 11 -1.48 -8.60 7.21
C PHE A 11 -1.97 -9.96 6.72
N LEU A 12 -2.72 -10.71 7.54
CA LEU A 12 -3.31 -12.00 7.16
C LEU A 12 -4.25 -11.87 5.96
N GLN A 13 -5.11 -10.86 5.93
CA GLN A 13 -6.04 -10.62 4.83
C GLN A 13 -5.32 -10.30 3.51
N ILE A 14 -4.24 -9.50 3.55
CA ILE A 14 -3.45 -9.17 2.36
C ILE A 14 -2.62 -10.36 1.90
N ALA A 15 -2.10 -11.15 2.86
CA ALA A 15 -1.33 -12.36 2.59
C ALA A 15 -2.19 -13.54 2.11
N GLU A 16 -3.52 -13.53 2.31
CA GLU A 16 -4.44 -14.65 2.07
C GLU A 16 -4.27 -15.29 0.67
N LYS A 17 -4.17 -14.47 -0.36
CA LYS A 17 -4.03 -14.95 -1.75
C LYS A 17 -2.74 -15.70 -2.03
N ARG A 18 -1.70 -15.52 -1.19
CA ARG A 18 -0.37 -16.13 -1.34
C ARG A 18 -0.17 -17.30 -0.41
N GLY A 19 -0.95 -17.33 0.69
CA GLY A 19 -0.72 -18.19 1.82
C GLY A 19 0.55 -17.83 2.60
N ILE A 20 0.62 -18.27 3.81
CA ILE A 20 1.79 -18.11 4.71
C ILE A 20 2.41 -19.46 5.08
N GLU A 21 1.69 -20.54 4.90
CA GLU A 21 2.17 -21.88 5.21
C GLU A 21 3.42 -22.23 4.39
N GLY A 22 4.46 -22.67 5.08
CA GLY A 22 5.74 -23.03 4.46
C GLY A 22 6.58 -21.84 3.98
N LYS A 23 6.20 -20.60 4.32
CA LYS A 23 6.87 -19.38 3.89
C LYS A 23 7.89 -18.88 4.90
N THR A 24 8.79 -18.01 4.44
CA THR A 24 9.85 -17.38 5.22
C THR A 24 9.50 -15.92 5.51
N LEU A 25 9.72 -15.50 6.75
CA LEU A 25 9.47 -14.13 7.23
C LEU A 25 10.76 -13.55 7.81
N ALA A 26 11.11 -12.32 7.44
CA ALA A 26 12.07 -11.49 8.15
C ALA A 26 11.38 -10.31 8.81
N MET A 27 11.71 -10.06 10.07
CA MET A 27 11.31 -8.86 10.81
C MET A 27 12.53 -7.94 10.95
N MET A 28 12.37 -6.66 10.67
CA MET A 28 13.39 -5.65 10.94
C MET A 28 13.32 -5.29 12.42
N GLY A 29 14.31 -5.73 13.18
CA GLY A 29 14.22 -5.82 14.64
C GLY A 29 13.22 -6.89 15.11
N LYS A 30 13.40 -7.38 16.33
CA LYS A 30 12.43 -8.26 16.97
C LYS A 30 11.17 -7.48 17.31
N GLN A 31 10.03 -7.89 16.76
CA GLN A 31 8.79 -7.13 16.90
C GLN A 31 8.15 -7.37 18.27
N TYR A 32 7.67 -6.31 18.90
CA TYR A 32 6.81 -6.40 20.08
C TYR A 32 5.37 -6.70 19.65
N ILE A 33 4.78 -7.77 20.14
CA ILE A 33 3.40 -8.16 19.85
C ILE A 33 2.49 -7.67 20.99
N SER A 34 1.68 -6.67 20.72
CA SER A 34 0.81 -6.00 21.70
C SER A 34 -0.65 -6.38 21.49
N LEU A 35 -1.04 -7.56 21.91
CA LEU A 35 -2.42 -8.05 21.86
C LEU A 35 -2.75 -9.00 23.00
N GLU A 36 -4.05 -9.22 23.22
CA GLU A 36 -4.56 -10.28 24.08
C GLU A 36 -4.84 -11.53 23.22
N MET A 37 -4.22 -12.66 23.57
CA MET A 37 -4.26 -13.87 22.73
C MET A 37 -5.68 -14.42 22.51
N ASP A 38 -6.51 -14.54 23.58
CA ASP A 38 -7.85 -15.14 23.45
C ASP A 38 -8.78 -14.36 22.50
N PRO A 39 -8.92 -13.02 22.63
CA PRO A 39 -9.68 -12.22 21.65
C PRO A 39 -9.10 -12.33 20.23
N PHE A 40 -7.78 -12.28 20.07
CA PHE A 40 -7.13 -12.41 18.77
C PHE A 40 -7.42 -13.78 18.12
N LEU A 41 -7.25 -14.87 18.86
CA LEU A 41 -7.55 -16.22 18.37
C LEU A 41 -9.03 -16.40 18.00
N SER A 42 -9.94 -15.73 18.70
CA SER A 42 -11.36 -15.73 18.34
C SER A 42 -11.58 -15.07 16.97
N ILE A 43 -10.96 -13.89 16.76
CA ILE A 43 -11.07 -13.13 15.50
C ILE A 43 -10.52 -13.95 14.33
N ILE A 44 -9.30 -14.48 14.42
CA ILE A 44 -8.69 -15.21 13.30
C ILE A 44 -9.44 -16.53 13.01
N ARG A 45 -10.03 -17.16 14.02
CA ARG A 45 -10.89 -18.35 13.85
C ARG A 45 -12.19 -18.00 13.10
N GLU A 46 -12.86 -16.91 13.46
CA GLU A 46 -14.06 -16.42 12.77
C GLU A 46 -13.76 -16.06 11.31
N LEU A 47 -12.57 -15.53 11.04
CA LEU A 47 -12.11 -15.22 9.68
C LEU A 47 -11.60 -16.46 8.91
N GLY A 48 -11.53 -17.64 9.56
CA GLY A 48 -11.13 -18.89 8.92
C GLY A 48 -9.62 -19.09 8.76
N TYR A 49 -8.78 -18.29 9.44
CA TYR A 49 -7.33 -18.47 9.38
C TYR A 49 -6.87 -19.66 10.26
N PRO A 50 -6.08 -20.59 9.71
CA PRO A 50 -5.50 -21.67 10.48
C PRO A 50 -4.38 -21.16 11.42
N TYR A 51 -4.19 -21.86 12.53
CA TYR A 51 -3.05 -21.61 13.42
C TYR A 51 -2.70 -22.88 14.22
N ASP A 52 -1.46 -22.98 14.68
CA ASP A 52 -0.99 -24.04 15.54
C ASP A 52 -1.53 -23.84 16.98
N ARG A 53 -2.45 -24.73 17.40
CA ARG A 53 -3.11 -24.65 18.70
C ARG A 53 -2.15 -24.90 19.86
N ALA A 54 -1.22 -25.85 19.71
CA ALA A 54 -0.27 -26.19 20.78
C ALA A 54 0.69 -25.02 21.02
N LEU A 55 1.12 -24.36 19.93
CA LEU A 55 1.96 -23.17 20.01
C LEU A 55 1.19 -21.98 20.59
N ALA A 56 -0.09 -21.80 20.22
CA ALA A 56 -0.96 -20.77 20.78
C ALA A 56 -1.15 -20.92 22.29
N GLU A 57 -1.39 -22.13 22.80
CA GLU A 57 -1.49 -22.41 24.26
C GLU A 57 -0.19 -22.08 24.98
N ARG A 58 0.96 -22.45 24.39
CA ARG A 58 2.28 -22.14 24.96
C ARG A 58 2.49 -20.61 25.03
N ILE A 59 2.22 -19.89 23.96
CA ILE A 59 2.38 -18.43 23.89
C ILE A 59 1.44 -17.73 24.89
N SER A 60 0.18 -18.17 24.98
CA SER A 60 -0.81 -17.59 25.90
C SER A 60 -0.42 -17.71 27.38
N SER A 61 0.44 -18.66 27.71
CA SER A 61 0.96 -18.85 29.09
C SER A 61 2.17 -17.96 29.39
N GLN A 62 2.74 -17.27 28.39
CA GLN A 62 3.92 -16.44 28.56
C GLN A 62 3.53 -15.01 28.99
N LYS A 63 4.43 -14.36 29.73
CA LYS A 63 4.25 -12.94 30.12
C LYS A 63 4.37 -11.98 28.95
N GLU A 64 5.25 -12.32 28.02
CA GLU A 64 5.52 -11.56 26.80
C GLU A 64 5.46 -12.50 25.61
N ILE A 65 4.86 -12.06 24.54
CA ILE A 65 4.70 -12.85 23.32
C ILE A 65 6.00 -12.77 22.51
N ASP A 66 6.68 -13.90 22.35
CA ASP A 66 7.80 -13.98 21.42
C ASP A 66 7.29 -13.88 19.96
N SER A 67 7.77 -12.89 19.21
CA SER A 67 7.28 -12.66 17.87
C SER A 67 7.65 -13.76 16.87
N CYS A 68 8.77 -14.44 17.04
CA CYS A 68 9.13 -15.57 16.18
C CYS A 68 8.17 -16.74 16.40
N ASP A 69 7.90 -17.10 17.65
CA ASP A 69 6.92 -18.12 17.99
C ASP A 69 5.51 -17.74 17.54
N PHE A 70 5.15 -16.46 17.68
CA PHE A 70 3.85 -15.95 17.25
C PHE A 70 3.62 -16.09 15.73
N PHE A 71 4.58 -15.70 14.91
CA PHE A 71 4.45 -15.87 13.46
C PHE A 71 4.54 -17.34 13.03
N LYS A 72 5.32 -18.18 13.73
CA LYS A 72 5.30 -19.64 13.51
C LYS A 72 3.93 -20.24 13.85
N MET A 73 3.29 -19.78 14.92
CA MET A 73 1.91 -20.17 15.27
C MET A 73 0.94 -19.87 14.11
N LEU A 74 1.13 -18.78 13.40
CA LEU A 74 0.30 -18.42 12.24
C LEU A 74 0.61 -19.25 10.98
N GLY A 75 1.66 -20.09 10.97
CA GLY A 75 1.97 -21.01 9.88
C GLY A 75 3.27 -20.72 9.10
N PHE A 76 4.04 -19.70 9.48
CA PHE A 76 5.37 -19.49 8.88
C PHE A 76 6.32 -20.62 9.25
N GLN A 77 7.08 -21.11 8.26
CA GLN A 77 8.07 -22.17 8.46
C GLN A 77 9.34 -21.62 9.13
N GLU A 78 9.82 -20.49 8.62
CA GLU A 78 11.02 -19.83 9.13
C GLU A 78 10.69 -18.37 9.42
N VAL A 79 11.09 -17.92 10.61
CA VAL A 79 10.88 -16.55 11.08
C VAL A 79 12.19 -16.05 11.66
N HIS A 80 12.69 -14.97 11.10
CA HIS A 80 13.97 -14.38 11.44
C HIS A 80 13.78 -12.94 11.94
N ALA A 81 14.62 -12.52 12.88
CA ALA A 81 14.76 -11.14 13.28
C ALA A 81 16.12 -10.61 12.79
N VAL A 82 16.08 -9.55 12.00
CA VAL A 82 17.27 -8.88 11.45
C VAL A 82 17.52 -7.61 12.25
N ASP A 83 18.67 -7.49 12.88
CA ASP A 83 19.05 -6.31 13.68
C ASP A 83 20.54 -6.03 13.57
N TYR A 84 20.97 -4.80 13.89
CA TYR A 84 22.40 -4.46 13.93
C TYR A 84 23.12 -5.11 15.12
N SER A 85 22.38 -5.65 16.10
CA SER A 85 22.92 -6.30 17.29
C SER A 85 22.08 -7.51 17.74
N GLU A 86 22.67 -8.38 18.52
CA GLU A 86 21.99 -9.52 19.13
C GLU A 86 21.20 -9.18 20.42
N TYR A 87 21.18 -7.92 20.82
CA TYR A 87 20.67 -7.46 22.13
C TYR A 87 19.21 -7.88 22.39
N GLU A 88 18.35 -7.77 21.40
CA GLU A 88 16.93 -8.19 21.51
C GLU A 88 16.68 -9.61 21.01
N GLY A 89 17.75 -10.39 20.78
CA GLY A 89 17.66 -11.79 20.34
C GLY A 89 17.42 -11.91 18.83
N ALA A 90 17.94 -11.01 18.03
CA ALA A 90 18.04 -11.17 16.60
C ALA A 90 18.95 -12.35 16.23
N ASP A 91 18.57 -13.11 15.23
CA ASP A 91 19.33 -14.26 14.72
C ASP A 91 20.09 -13.95 13.42
N ILE A 92 19.77 -12.83 12.78
CA ILE A 92 20.53 -12.29 11.65
C ILE A 92 21.06 -10.91 12.04
N ILE A 93 22.39 -10.83 12.21
CA ILE A 93 23.03 -9.57 12.56
C ILE A 93 23.44 -8.84 11.29
N PHE A 94 22.77 -7.72 11.03
CA PHE A 94 23.00 -6.89 9.85
C PHE A 94 22.56 -5.44 10.10
N ASP A 95 23.48 -4.49 9.85
CA ASP A 95 23.16 -3.06 9.91
C ASP A 95 22.49 -2.61 8.59
N LEU A 96 21.27 -2.10 8.68
CA LEU A 96 20.54 -1.61 7.51
C LEU A 96 21.17 -0.37 6.84
N ASN A 97 22.16 0.28 7.48
CA ASN A 97 22.97 1.32 6.83
C ASN A 97 24.03 0.75 5.87
N ASP A 98 24.37 -0.55 5.99
CA ASP A 98 25.37 -1.19 5.17
C ASP A 98 24.80 -1.78 3.88
N PRO A 99 25.63 -2.07 2.85
CA PRO A 99 25.18 -2.76 1.65
C PRO A 99 24.64 -4.17 1.95
N LEU A 100 23.51 -4.53 1.33
CA LEU A 100 22.87 -5.85 1.51
C LEU A 100 23.82 -6.98 1.09
N PRO A 101 24.13 -7.93 1.99
CA PRO A 101 24.93 -9.10 1.63
C PRO A 101 24.15 -10.03 0.69
N ASP A 102 24.87 -10.70 -0.22
CA ASP A 102 24.28 -11.57 -1.22
C ASP A 102 23.43 -12.71 -0.60
N SER A 103 23.82 -13.17 0.59
CA SER A 103 23.08 -14.20 1.33
C SER A 103 21.67 -13.81 1.75
N LEU A 104 21.37 -12.53 1.82
CA LEU A 104 20.03 -12.02 2.21
C LEU A 104 19.19 -11.59 1.00
N LYS A 105 19.79 -11.49 -0.20
CA LYS A 105 19.05 -11.09 -1.41
C LYS A 105 18.00 -12.11 -1.79
N GLY A 106 16.74 -11.67 -1.92
CA GLY A 106 15.62 -12.51 -2.34
C GLY A 106 15.41 -13.73 -1.44
N SER A 107 15.71 -13.61 -0.14
CA SER A 107 15.67 -14.76 0.79
C SER A 107 14.32 -14.94 1.47
N PHE A 108 13.49 -13.87 1.53
CA PHE A 108 12.26 -13.92 2.32
C PHE A 108 11.01 -13.73 1.46
N ASP A 109 9.98 -14.52 1.76
CA ASP A 109 8.66 -14.35 1.13
C ASP A 109 7.95 -13.10 1.68
N TYR A 110 8.21 -12.77 2.96
CA TYR A 110 7.64 -11.64 3.68
C TYR A 110 8.71 -10.88 4.46
N VAL A 111 8.60 -9.55 4.47
CA VAL A 111 9.43 -8.65 5.27
C VAL A 111 8.52 -7.75 6.09
N ILE A 112 8.73 -7.65 7.40
CA ILE A 112 8.00 -6.74 8.28
C ILE A 112 8.96 -5.72 8.89
N ASN A 113 8.67 -4.45 8.67
CA ASN A 113 9.26 -3.32 9.37
C ASN A 113 8.18 -2.72 10.28
N GLY A 114 8.24 -3.00 11.57
CA GLY A 114 7.30 -2.51 12.57
C GLY A 114 7.95 -1.49 13.51
N GLY A 115 8.44 -0.39 12.97
CA GLY A 115 9.05 0.67 13.76
C GLY A 115 10.57 0.61 13.86
N THR A 116 11.26 0.13 12.82
CA THR A 116 12.74 0.13 12.75
C THR A 116 13.26 1.19 11.78
N LEU A 117 12.58 1.38 10.66
CA LEU A 117 13.03 2.24 9.55
C LEU A 117 13.33 3.69 10.00
N GLU A 118 12.52 4.24 10.89
CA GLU A 118 12.68 5.59 11.41
C GLU A 118 13.93 5.79 12.28
N HIS A 119 14.53 4.69 12.75
CA HIS A 119 15.75 4.68 13.56
C HIS A 119 17.02 4.44 12.75
N VAL A 120 16.92 4.16 11.44
CA VAL A 120 18.07 3.97 10.55
C VAL A 120 18.41 5.29 9.88
N PHE A 121 19.67 5.76 10.04
CA PHE A 121 20.05 7.08 9.54
C PHE A 121 20.06 7.17 8.02
N ASP A 122 20.55 6.15 7.31
CA ASP A 122 20.43 6.04 5.85
C ASP A 122 19.11 5.32 5.50
N ILE A 123 18.02 6.05 5.62
CA ILE A 123 16.67 5.53 5.34
C ILE A 123 16.52 5.03 3.89
N ALA A 124 17.25 5.64 2.95
CA ALA A 124 17.23 5.21 1.55
C ALA A 124 17.89 3.85 1.38
N LYS A 125 19.03 3.64 2.04
CA LYS A 125 19.72 2.35 2.07
C LYS A 125 18.89 1.27 2.75
N ALA A 126 18.24 1.59 3.87
CA ALA A 126 17.34 0.66 4.55
C ALA A 126 16.18 0.19 3.65
N MET A 127 15.57 1.10 2.90
CA MET A 127 14.53 0.76 1.91
C MET A 127 15.05 -0.11 0.77
N GLU A 128 16.25 0.19 0.26
CA GLU A 128 16.94 -0.62 -0.74
C GLU A 128 17.18 -2.05 -0.22
N ASN A 129 17.69 -2.18 1.01
CA ASN A 129 17.98 -3.46 1.64
C ASN A 129 16.70 -4.29 1.84
N MET A 130 15.64 -3.74 2.42
CA MET A 130 14.37 -4.45 2.59
C MET A 130 13.77 -4.88 1.25
N SER A 131 13.85 -4.01 0.23
CA SER A 131 13.40 -4.34 -1.13
C SER A 131 14.25 -5.43 -1.77
N GLY A 132 15.55 -5.47 -1.44
CA GLY A 132 16.47 -6.51 -1.88
C GLY A 132 16.26 -7.86 -1.19
N MET A 133 15.89 -7.85 0.11
CA MET A 133 15.65 -9.07 0.90
C MET A 133 14.42 -9.84 0.44
N VAL A 134 13.37 -9.15 -0.01
CA VAL A 134 12.11 -9.79 -0.39
C VAL A 134 12.22 -10.45 -1.77
N LYS A 135 11.67 -11.68 -1.87
CA LYS A 135 11.56 -12.44 -3.13
C LYS A 135 10.64 -11.72 -4.13
N GLU A 136 10.77 -12.06 -5.41
CA GLU A 136 9.76 -11.70 -6.41
C GLU A 136 8.39 -12.26 -6.01
N GLY A 137 7.34 -11.47 -6.14
CA GLY A 137 6.01 -11.79 -5.65
C GLY A 137 5.86 -11.76 -4.13
N GLY A 138 6.92 -11.50 -3.38
CA GLY A 138 6.87 -11.37 -1.93
C GLY A 138 6.27 -10.04 -1.47
N LEU A 139 6.01 -9.91 -0.18
CA LEU A 139 5.30 -8.79 0.43
C LEU A 139 6.15 -8.11 1.50
N ILE A 140 6.18 -6.78 1.48
CA ILE A 140 6.74 -5.97 2.56
C ILE A 140 5.60 -5.27 3.29
N MET A 141 5.61 -5.32 4.61
CA MET A 141 4.76 -4.55 5.49
C MET A 141 5.60 -3.50 6.22
N HIS A 142 5.11 -2.27 6.25
CA HIS A 142 5.64 -1.21 7.11
C HIS A 142 4.58 -0.74 8.07
N LEU A 143 4.99 -0.52 9.32
CA LEU A 143 4.32 0.29 10.32
C LEU A 143 5.33 1.33 10.77
N SER A 144 5.08 2.60 10.54
CA SER A 144 6.05 3.67 10.77
C SER A 144 5.39 4.92 11.37
N PRO A 145 6.12 5.72 12.16
CA PRO A 145 5.59 6.97 12.71
C PRO A 145 5.38 8.01 11.61
N SER A 146 4.24 8.69 11.62
CA SER A 146 3.95 9.77 10.67
C SER A 146 3.86 11.12 11.38
N ASP A 147 2.89 11.35 12.24
CA ASP A 147 2.71 12.61 12.97
C ASP A 147 2.58 12.38 14.48
N GLY A 148 2.94 13.38 15.28
CA GLY A 148 2.89 13.31 16.75
C GLY A 148 4.00 12.47 17.42
N TRP A 149 5.02 12.04 16.70
CA TRP A 149 6.12 11.18 17.17
C TRP A 149 7.43 11.95 17.38
N ILE A 150 7.38 13.17 17.93
CA ILE A 150 8.56 14.00 18.15
C ILE A 150 9.55 13.28 19.07
N ASN A 151 10.83 13.21 18.67
CA ASN A 151 11.92 12.54 19.38
C ASN A 151 11.80 11.00 19.48
N HIS A 152 10.92 10.36 18.66
CA HIS A 152 10.83 8.91 18.63
C HIS A 152 11.97 8.28 17.83
N GLY A 153 12.32 8.85 16.68
CA GLY A 153 13.40 8.40 15.80
C GLY A 153 13.99 9.56 15.00
N PHE A 154 14.81 9.27 14.00
CA PHE A 154 15.35 10.28 13.10
C PHE A 154 14.28 10.86 12.17
N TYR A 155 13.27 10.04 11.82
CA TYR A 155 12.30 10.37 10.78
C TYR A 155 10.85 10.20 11.25
N SER A 156 10.01 11.15 10.84
CA SER A 156 8.56 10.98 10.72
C SER A 156 8.25 10.78 9.24
N ILE A 157 7.58 9.67 8.88
CA ILE A 157 7.48 9.23 7.50
C ILE A 157 6.18 9.70 6.88
N SER A 158 6.32 10.39 5.73
CA SER A 158 5.17 10.81 4.93
C SER A 158 4.65 9.63 4.08
N PRO A 159 3.33 9.52 3.86
CA PRO A 159 2.77 8.56 2.91
C PRO A 159 3.40 8.60 1.52
N THR A 160 3.73 9.80 1.03
CA THR A 160 4.41 10.02 -0.25
C THR A 160 5.74 9.26 -0.35
N PHE A 161 6.44 9.07 0.78
CA PHE A 161 7.71 8.35 0.80
C PHE A 161 7.55 6.91 0.30
N PHE A 162 6.60 6.15 0.84
CA PHE A 162 6.34 4.78 0.40
C PHE A 162 5.71 4.74 -0.99
N GLN A 163 4.74 5.61 -1.26
CA GLN A 163 4.07 5.64 -2.56
C GLN A 163 5.05 5.87 -3.69
N ASP A 164 5.90 6.89 -3.60
CA ASP A 164 6.83 7.25 -4.67
C ASP A 164 7.98 6.24 -4.77
N TYR A 165 8.50 5.74 -3.64
CA TYR A 165 9.55 4.74 -3.64
C TYR A 165 9.08 3.45 -4.32
N TYR A 166 7.96 2.89 -3.91
CA TYR A 166 7.47 1.61 -4.41
C TYR A 166 7.00 1.68 -5.85
N SER A 167 6.31 2.74 -6.25
CA SER A 167 5.90 2.93 -7.64
C SER A 167 7.08 3.08 -8.60
N THR A 168 8.22 3.64 -8.13
CA THR A 168 9.43 3.78 -8.94
C THR A 168 10.23 2.47 -9.04
N ASN A 169 10.11 1.58 -8.06
CA ASN A 169 10.95 0.39 -7.91
C ASN A 169 10.24 -0.94 -8.22
N SER A 170 9.22 -0.93 -9.06
CA SER A 170 8.50 -2.14 -9.50
C SER A 170 7.83 -2.90 -8.34
N PHE A 171 7.19 -2.17 -7.45
CA PHE A 171 6.30 -2.72 -6.43
C PHE A 171 4.87 -2.25 -6.66
N PHE A 172 3.91 -3.08 -6.26
CA PHE A 172 2.51 -2.71 -6.19
C PHE A 172 2.15 -2.37 -4.75
N VAL A 173 1.82 -1.13 -4.47
CA VAL A 173 1.27 -0.74 -3.17
C VAL A 173 -0.13 -1.32 -3.04
N LYS A 174 -0.30 -2.29 -2.13
CA LYS A 174 -1.57 -2.98 -1.88
C LYS A 174 -2.44 -2.24 -0.88
N LEU A 175 -1.81 -1.58 0.06
CA LEU A 175 -2.44 -0.79 1.10
C LEU A 175 -1.49 0.33 1.52
N LEU A 176 -2.03 1.51 1.73
CA LEU A 176 -1.34 2.64 2.32
C LEU A 176 -2.37 3.41 3.15
N GLU A 177 -2.24 3.35 4.47
CA GLU A 177 -3.24 3.85 5.41
C GLU A 177 -2.59 4.67 6.52
N LEU A 178 -3.36 5.60 7.09
CA LEU A 178 -3.02 6.30 8.32
C LEU A 178 -3.81 5.69 9.47
N GLU A 179 -3.11 5.26 10.51
CA GLU A 179 -3.69 4.76 11.74
C GLU A 179 -3.62 5.85 12.81
N PHE A 180 -4.77 6.23 13.36
CA PHE A 180 -4.87 7.24 14.40
C PHE A 180 -4.84 6.59 15.77
N LEU A 181 -3.77 6.85 16.53
CA LEU A 181 -3.57 6.30 17.85
C LEU A 181 -4.11 7.29 18.88
N ILE A 182 -5.12 6.88 19.64
CA ILE A 182 -5.70 7.66 20.74
C ILE A 182 -5.10 7.18 22.05
N CYS A 183 -4.18 7.93 22.60
CA CYS A 183 -3.58 7.63 23.91
C CYS A 183 -4.48 8.15 25.03
N GLN A 184 -5.24 7.29 25.66
CA GLN A 184 -5.98 7.65 26.89
C GLN A 184 -5.14 7.29 28.13
N GLY A 185 -4.34 8.25 28.59
CA GLY A 185 -3.55 8.08 29.81
C GLY A 185 -2.33 7.18 29.65
N THR A 186 -1.68 6.82 30.76
CA THR A 186 -0.41 6.08 30.80
C THR A 186 -0.49 4.60 30.39
N LYS A 187 -1.60 4.16 29.82
CA LYS A 187 -1.75 2.81 29.25
C LYS A 187 -2.46 2.94 27.91
N ASN A 188 -1.78 2.58 26.84
CA ASN A 188 -2.31 2.48 25.48
C ASN A 188 -3.53 1.53 25.45
N LYS A 189 -4.70 2.04 25.79
CA LYS A 189 -5.98 1.34 25.71
C LYS A 189 -6.99 2.30 25.09
N GLY A 190 -6.92 2.46 23.79
CA GLY A 190 -7.91 3.24 23.07
C GLY A 190 -8.41 2.51 21.84
N PRO A 191 -9.61 2.82 21.37
CA PRO A 191 -10.04 2.34 20.07
C PRO A 191 -9.14 2.96 19.00
N TYR A 192 -8.55 2.11 18.17
CA TYR A 192 -7.86 2.53 16.97
C TYR A 192 -8.92 2.85 15.93
N VAL A 193 -8.80 4.00 15.31
CA VAL A 193 -9.66 4.37 14.17
C VAL A 193 -8.77 4.38 12.94
N THR A 194 -8.90 3.36 12.12
CA THR A 194 -8.22 3.30 10.83
C THR A 194 -9.06 4.07 9.82
N PHE A 195 -8.51 5.14 9.26
CA PHE A 195 -9.09 5.82 8.11
C PHE A 195 -8.42 5.27 6.85
N PHE A 196 -9.20 4.59 6.03
CA PHE A 196 -8.77 4.13 4.73
C PHE A 196 -8.61 5.33 3.80
N SER A 197 -7.37 5.65 3.44
CA SER A 197 -7.10 6.53 2.32
C SER A 197 -6.67 5.69 1.13
N ASP A 198 -7.62 5.23 0.34
CA ASP A 198 -7.33 4.65 -0.98
C ASP A 198 -6.67 5.68 -1.92
N ASP A 199 -6.60 6.92 -1.47
CA ASP A 199 -6.14 8.07 -2.21
C ASP A 199 -5.27 8.97 -1.34
N LEU A 200 -4.01 8.62 -1.18
CA LEU A 200 -2.98 9.59 -0.87
C LEU A 200 -2.81 10.52 -2.07
N ARG A 201 -3.91 11.13 -2.43
CA ARG A 201 -3.94 12.13 -3.49
C ARG A 201 -3.24 13.35 -2.96
N ILE A 202 -2.31 13.83 -3.70
CA ILE A 202 -1.90 15.21 -3.69
C ILE A 202 -3.19 16.01 -3.74
N PHE A 203 -3.50 16.69 -2.62
CA PHE A 203 -4.65 17.59 -2.58
C PHE A 203 -4.43 18.65 -3.65
N ARG A 204 -5.27 18.66 -4.66
CA ARG A 204 -5.11 19.56 -5.82
C ARG A 204 -5.89 20.83 -5.70
N THR A 205 -6.83 20.86 -4.74
CA THR A 205 -7.59 22.08 -4.44
C THR A 205 -7.56 22.36 -2.95
N PRO A 206 -7.65 23.65 -2.55
CA PRO A 206 -7.78 24.03 -1.15
C PRO A 206 -8.95 23.33 -0.45
N GLU A 207 -10.07 23.15 -1.14
CA GLU A 207 -11.27 22.52 -0.61
C GLU A 207 -11.05 21.03 -0.28
N GLN A 208 -10.25 20.32 -1.10
CA GLN A 208 -9.88 18.92 -0.83
C GLN A 208 -9.00 18.82 0.42
N LEU A 209 -8.03 19.72 0.55
CA LEU A 209 -7.19 19.83 1.74
C LEU A 209 -8.01 20.19 2.97
N ASP A 210 -8.91 21.15 2.86
CA ASP A 210 -9.78 21.58 3.96
C ASP A 210 -10.73 20.47 4.40
N SER A 211 -11.30 19.72 3.46
CA SER A 211 -12.14 18.56 3.74
C SER A 211 -11.35 17.46 4.47
N TYR A 212 -10.12 17.18 4.03
CA TYR A 212 -9.23 16.24 4.70
C TYR A 212 -8.86 16.72 6.11
N ILE A 213 -8.42 17.97 6.27
CA ILE A 213 -8.12 18.58 7.58
C ILE A 213 -9.35 18.55 8.49
N ALA A 214 -10.55 18.79 7.95
CA ALA A 214 -11.79 18.71 8.72
C ALA A 214 -12.08 17.27 9.17
N SER A 215 -11.81 16.26 8.33
CA SER A 215 -11.92 14.84 8.70
C SER A 215 -10.91 14.46 9.79
N LEU A 216 -9.68 14.96 9.71
CA LEU A 216 -8.67 14.78 10.76
C LEU A 216 -9.09 15.46 12.07
N LYS A 217 -9.66 16.67 12.02
CA LYS A 217 -10.18 17.38 13.20
C LYS A 217 -11.39 16.70 13.84
N ALA A 218 -12.13 15.89 13.09
CA ALA A 218 -13.21 15.05 13.65
C ALA A 218 -12.67 13.95 14.56
N VAL A 219 -11.41 13.54 14.38
CA VAL A 219 -10.67 12.66 15.29
C VAL A 219 -10.05 13.51 16.41
N LYS A 220 -10.90 14.05 17.26
CA LYS A 220 -10.56 15.10 18.25
C LYS A 220 -9.50 14.73 19.29
N ASN A 221 -9.02 13.50 19.35
CA ASN A 221 -8.10 13.01 20.39
C ASN A 221 -7.01 12.08 19.86
N ALA A 222 -6.67 12.15 18.56
CA ALA A 222 -5.51 11.41 18.06
C ALA A 222 -4.24 12.15 18.50
N ASP A 223 -3.46 11.52 19.38
CA ASP A 223 -2.20 12.07 19.87
C ASP A 223 -1.05 11.74 18.92
N GLN A 224 -1.18 10.65 18.18
CA GLN A 224 -0.16 10.12 17.27
C GLN A 224 -0.80 9.50 16.03
N ILE A 225 -0.11 9.59 14.90
CA ILE A 225 -0.52 8.98 13.64
C ILE A 225 0.60 8.05 13.19
N ALA A 226 0.27 6.77 12.99
CA ALA A 226 1.13 5.80 12.35
C ALA A 226 0.73 5.62 10.87
N LEU A 227 1.67 5.15 10.09
CA LEU A 227 1.50 4.87 8.66
C LEU A 227 1.70 3.38 8.42
N ILE A 228 0.70 2.75 7.83
CA ILE A 228 0.75 1.34 7.44
C ILE A 228 0.87 1.27 5.93
N CYS A 229 1.86 0.52 5.44
CA CYS A 229 2.06 0.29 4.01
C CYS A 229 2.31 -1.19 3.75
N PHE A 230 1.61 -1.74 2.76
CA PHE A 230 1.88 -3.07 2.22
C PHE A 230 2.25 -2.95 0.74
N ALA A 231 3.42 -3.46 0.38
CA ALA A 231 3.92 -3.42 -0.98
C ALA A 231 4.37 -4.81 -1.45
N GLU A 232 3.89 -5.21 -2.62
CA GLU A 232 4.22 -6.47 -3.28
C GLU A 232 5.27 -6.24 -4.35
N LYS A 233 6.36 -7.01 -4.31
CA LYS A 233 7.42 -6.94 -5.32
C LYS A 233 6.94 -7.53 -6.63
N ALA A 234 6.91 -6.73 -7.69
CA ALA A 234 6.72 -7.25 -9.04
C ALA A 234 7.96 -8.02 -9.51
N GLY A 235 7.79 -8.92 -10.47
CA GLY A 235 8.92 -9.66 -11.04
C GLY A 235 9.86 -8.78 -11.88
N GLY A 236 11.10 -9.22 -12.01
CA GLY A 236 12.16 -8.58 -12.79
C GLY A 236 13.10 -7.74 -11.93
N GLU A 237 14.34 -8.19 -11.80
CA GLU A 237 15.40 -7.41 -11.15
C GLU A 237 15.68 -6.12 -11.94
N LYS A 238 15.46 -4.98 -11.30
CA LYS A 238 15.88 -3.68 -11.80
C LYS A 238 16.74 -3.01 -10.73
N PRO A 239 17.77 -2.24 -11.13
CA PRO A 239 18.50 -1.42 -10.16
C PRO A 239 17.55 -0.50 -9.43
N VAL A 240 17.70 -0.41 -8.10
CA VAL A 240 16.90 0.50 -7.28
C VAL A 240 17.13 1.94 -7.75
N LYS A 241 16.05 2.68 -7.85
CA LYS A 241 16.04 4.10 -8.21
C LYS A 241 15.49 4.91 -7.05
N TYR A 242 16.16 6.00 -6.72
CA TYR A 242 15.63 6.98 -5.78
C TYR A 242 14.61 7.85 -6.52
N PRO A 243 13.35 7.89 -6.05
CA PRO A 243 12.33 8.67 -6.70
C PRO A 243 12.57 10.17 -6.54
N ASN A 244 12.20 10.93 -7.56
CA ASN A 244 11.83 12.32 -7.33
C ASN A 244 10.36 12.34 -6.91
N GLN A 245 9.98 13.28 -6.05
CA GLN A 245 8.60 13.33 -5.56
C GLN A 245 7.60 13.37 -6.73
N GLY A 246 6.66 12.42 -6.77
CA GLY A 246 5.74 12.19 -7.89
C GLY A 246 4.90 13.41 -8.24
N ALA A 247 4.59 14.25 -7.23
CA ALA A 247 3.95 15.53 -7.43
C ALA A 247 4.67 16.45 -8.43
N TYR A 248 6.00 16.37 -8.47
CA TYR A 248 6.81 17.19 -9.38
C TYR A 248 7.18 16.46 -10.68
N GLN A 249 7.16 15.12 -10.70
CA GLN A 249 7.42 14.34 -11.92
C GLN A 249 6.24 14.42 -12.90
N ASN A 250 5.03 14.45 -12.39
CA ASN A 250 3.79 14.47 -13.17
C ASN A 250 3.38 15.89 -13.61
N MET A 251 4.30 16.86 -13.57
CA MET A 251 4.08 18.17 -14.21
C MET A 251 4.08 18.14 -15.76
N LYS A 252 4.08 16.94 -16.38
CA LYS A 252 3.56 16.80 -17.73
C LYS A 252 2.08 17.10 -17.64
N ARG A 253 1.70 18.34 -17.94
CA ARG A 253 0.30 18.76 -17.96
C ARG A 253 -0.44 17.91 -18.97
N ILE A 254 -1.25 16.99 -18.49
CA ILE A 254 -2.19 16.27 -19.33
C ILE A 254 -3.21 17.28 -19.83
N ASP A 255 -3.41 17.33 -21.14
CA ASP A 255 -4.50 18.08 -21.74
C ASP A 255 -5.81 17.28 -21.56
N PHE A 256 -6.38 17.36 -20.36
CA PHE A 256 -7.65 16.71 -20.04
C PHE A 256 -8.79 17.18 -20.95
N LYS A 257 -8.76 18.43 -21.42
CA LYS A 257 -9.75 18.95 -22.35
C LYS A 257 -9.70 18.19 -23.66
N LYS A 258 -8.51 17.99 -24.22
CA LYS A 258 -8.34 17.22 -25.46
C LYS A 258 -8.80 15.77 -25.31
N ALA A 259 -8.48 15.12 -24.18
CA ALA A 259 -8.95 13.78 -23.89
C ALA A 259 -10.48 13.73 -23.73
N ALA A 260 -11.07 14.68 -23.01
CA ALA A 260 -12.51 14.79 -22.84
C ALA A 260 -13.26 15.04 -24.16
N ASP A 261 -12.73 15.90 -25.02
CA ASP A 261 -13.29 16.16 -26.36
C ASP A 261 -13.27 14.90 -27.24
N GLU A 262 -12.24 14.05 -27.11
CA GLU A 262 -12.17 12.78 -27.83
C GLU A 262 -13.20 11.78 -27.28
N ILE A 263 -13.26 11.63 -25.95
CA ILE A 263 -14.24 10.74 -25.28
C ILE A 263 -15.67 11.17 -25.61
N LYS A 264 -15.98 12.46 -25.59
CA LYS A 264 -17.31 12.97 -25.93
C LYS A 264 -17.74 12.57 -27.34
N ARG A 265 -16.81 12.46 -28.28
CA ARG A 265 -17.08 12.10 -29.67
C ARG A 265 -17.27 10.60 -29.91
N SER A 266 -16.45 9.78 -29.24
CA SER A 266 -16.38 8.34 -29.54
C SER A 266 -16.99 7.44 -28.46
N GLY A 267 -17.19 7.98 -27.25
CA GLY A 267 -17.50 7.18 -26.07
C GLY A 267 -16.29 6.38 -25.59
N ALA A 268 -16.18 6.13 -24.29
CA ALA A 268 -15.10 5.32 -23.73
C ALA A 268 -15.45 4.73 -22.37
N ALA A 269 -14.71 3.68 -21.98
CA ALA A 269 -14.58 3.26 -20.61
C ALA A 269 -13.35 3.90 -19.97
N LEU A 270 -13.37 4.10 -18.65
CA LEU A 270 -12.25 4.61 -17.86
C LEU A 270 -11.70 3.47 -16.99
N TYR A 271 -10.38 3.38 -16.85
CA TYR A 271 -9.73 2.43 -15.96
C TYR A 271 -8.92 3.16 -14.91
N GLY A 272 -9.26 2.93 -13.63
CA GLY A 272 -8.74 3.65 -12.47
C GLY A 272 -9.70 4.76 -12.03
N CYS A 273 -10.35 4.60 -10.86
CA CYS A 273 -11.26 5.58 -10.29
C CYS A 273 -10.52 6.47 -9.27
N GLY A 274 -9.43 7.07 -9.69
CA GLY A 274 -8.56 7.93 -8.90
C GLY A 274 -8.60 9.41 -9.33
N ALA A 275 -7.71 10.26 -8.77
CA ALA A 275 -7.67 11.72 -9.02
C ALA A 275 -7.53 12.08 -10.50
N VAL A 276 -6.83 11.27 -11.28
CA VAL A 276 -6.73 11.45 -12.74
C VAL A 276 -8.09 11.22 -13.39
N CYS A 277 -8.85 10.23 -12.92
CA CYS A 277 -10.23 10.00 -13.35
C CYS A 277 -11.13 11.18 -12.98
N ASP A 278 -11.02 11.70 -11.74
CA ASP A 278 -11.81 12.86 -11.31
C ASP A 278 -11.59 14.08 -12.19
N GLN A 279 -10.34 14.39 -12.54
CA GLN A 279 -10.03 15.53 -13.40
C GLN A 279 -10.59 15.35 -14.81
N LEU A 280 -10.51 14.14 -15.35
CA LEU A 280 -11.09 13.84 -16.64
C LEU A 280 -12.62 13.95 -16.60
N LEU A 281 -13.24 13.47 -15.53
CA LEU A 281 -14.69 13.61 -15.32
C LEU A 281 -15.09 15.07 -15.14
N ASP A 282 -14.31 15.90 -14.44
CA ASP A 282 -14.56 17.34 -14.32
C ASP A 282 -14.55 18.04 -15.68
N GLU A 283 -13.61 17.69 -16.55
CA GLU A 283 -13.58 18.24 -17.91
C GLU A 283 -14.76 17.73 -18.76
N LEU A 284 -15.12 16.45 -18.64
CA LEU A 284 -16.29 15.89 -19.30
C LEU A 284 -17.58 16.60 -18.86
N TYR A 285 -17.75 16.88 -17.56
CA TYR A 285 -18.88 17.66 -17.04
C TYR A 285 -18.92 19.07 -17.65
N ARG A 286 -17.78 19.76 -17.76
CA ARG A 286 -17.72 21.10 -18.33
C ARG A 286 -18.17 21.17 -19.79
N ILE A 287 -18.06 20.07 -20.52
CA ILE A 287 -18.40 20.00 -21.94
C ILE A 287 -19.68 19.18 -22.22
N ASP A 288 -20.46 18.84 -21.17
CA ASP A 288 -21.63 17.94 -21.26
C ASP A 288 -21.30 16.59 -21.93
N GLY A 289 -20.15 16.04 -21.60
CA GLY A 289 -19.60 14.80 -22.17
C GLY A 289 -19.69 13.58 -21.26
N GLU A 290 -20.22 13.71 -20.04
CA GLU A 290 -20.27 12.65 -19.04
C GLU A 290 -21.03 11.40 -19.50
N ARG A 291 -22.06 11.57 -20.36
CA ARG A 291 -22.84 10.45 -20.94
C ARG A 291 -22.04 9.58 -21.89
N ALA A 292 -20.88 10.07 -22.35
CA ALA A 292 -19.98 9.29 -23.21
C ALA A 292 -19.12 8.30 -22.43
N VAL A 293 -19.06 8.41 -21.10
CA VAL A 293 -18.40 7.41 -20.25
C VAL A 293 -19.33 6.21 -20.08
N THR A 294 -18.94 5.06 -20.61
CA THR A 294 -19.75 3.85 -20.60
C THR A 294 -19.59 3.05 -19.33
N ASN A 295 -18.37 2.95 -18.80
CA ASN A 295 -18.03 2.19 -17.60
C ASN A 295 -16.81 2.82 -16.91
N ILE A 296 -16.72 2.62 -15.59
CA ILE A 296 -15.50 2.88 -14.83
C ILE A 296 -15.03 1.56 -14.24
N PHE A 297 -13.76 1.20 -14.49
CA PHE A 297 -13.10 0.01 -13.95
C PHE A 297 -12.04 0.39 -12.93
N ASP A 298 -11.83 -0.48 -11.94
CA ASP A 298 -10.68 -0.38 -11.04
C ASP A 298 -10.18 -1.79 -10.70
N GLY A 299 -8.86 -2.00 -10.75
CA GLY A 299 -8.22 -3.27 -10.40
C GLY A 299 -8.29 -3.60 -8.91
N ASN A 300 -8.59 -2.62 -8.06
CA ASN A 300 -8.81 -2.85 -6.65
C ASN A 300 -10.20 -3.46 -6.42
N ILE A 301 -10.23 -4.74 -6.01
CA ILE A 301 -11.46 -5.50 -5.77
C ILE A 301 -12.36 -4.84 -4.72
N ARG A 302 -11.80 -4.09 -3.76
CA ARG A 302 -12.57 -3.39 -2.72
C ARG A 302 -13.38 -2.20 -3.26
N LYS A 303 -12.98 -1.65 -4.41
CA LYS A 303 -13.71 -0.58 -5.09
C LYS A 303 -14.82 -1.12 -5.99
N ALA A 304 -14.76 -2.38 -6.36
CA ALA A 304 -15.78 -3.00 -7.20
C ALA A 304 -17.13 -3.02 -6.47
N GLY A 305 -18.16 -2.55 -7.18
CA GLY A 305 -19.53 -2.42 -6.63
C GLY A 305 -19.76 -1.13 -5.84
N THR A 306 -18.74 -0.28 -5.65
CA THR A 306 -18.92 1.07 -5.07
C THR A 306 -19.36 2.08 -6.12
N GLY A 307 -19.85 3.24 -5.66
CA GLY A 307 -20.15 4.37 -6.55
C GLY A 307 -18.95 5.33 -6.62
N HIS A 308 -18.67 5.85 -7.83
CA HIS A 308 -17.69 6.91 -8.05
C HIS A 308 -18.31 7.99 -8.94
N ARG A 309 -18.61 9.15 -8.39
CA ARG A 309 -19.23 10.31 -9.11
C ARG A 309 -20.47 9.93 -9.93
N GLY A 310 -21.31 9.07 -9.41
CA GLY A 310 -22.55 8.61 -10.08
C GLY A 310 -22.36 7.39 -10.99
N TYR A 311 -21.15 6.90 -11.18
CA TYR A 311 -20.87 5.66 -11.90
C TYR A 311 -20.64 4.50 -10.96
N ALA A 312 -21.11 3.30 -11.34
CA ALA A 312 -20.72 2.07 -10.66
C ALA A 312 -19.28 1.68 -11.06
N VAL A 313 -18.44 1.41 -10.06
CA VAL A 313 -17.07 0.92 -10.31
C VAL A 313 -17.13 -0.58 -10.52
N LEU A 314 -16.59 -1.05 -11.64
CA LEU A 314 -16.60 -2.46 -12.03
C LEU A 314 -15.22 -3.09 -11.85
N TYR A 315 -15.18 -4.36 -11.43
CA TYR A 315 -13.95 -5.13 -11.51
C TYR A 315 -13.68 -5.54 -12.97
N PRO A 316 -12.43 -5.36 -13.48
CA PRO A 316 -12.10 -5.57 -14.90
C PRO A 316 -11.95 -7.07 -15.23
N THR A 317 -13.06 -7.75 -15.54
CA THR A 317 -13.02 -9.12 -16.10
C THR A 317 -12.88 -9.06 -17.62
N ALA A 318 -12.28 -10.09 -18.23
CA ALA A 318 -12.11 -10.16 -19.68
C ALA A 318 -13.44 -9.99 -20.43
N GLU A 319 -14.54 -10.58 -19.93
CA GLU A 319 -15.87 -10.47 -20.51
C GLU A 319 -16.38 -9.02 -20.54
N LYS A 320 -16.24 -8.29 -19.40
CA LYS A 320 -16.69 -6.90 -19.31
C LYS A 320 -15.84 -5.96 -20.16
N LEU A 321 -14.53 -6.20 -20.21
CA LEU A 321 -13.60 -5.41 -21.01
C LEU A 321 -13.81 -5.63 -22.52
N ALA A 322 -14.14 -6.86 -22.94
CA ALA A 322 -14.45 -7.19 -24.33
C ALA A 322 -15.67 -6.45 -24.88
N ALA A 323 -16.60 -6.03 -24.01
CA ALA A 323 -17.79 -5.24 -24.39
C ALA A 323 -17.50 -3.75 -24.54
N CYS A 324 -16.28 -3.29 -24.19
CA CYS A 324 -15.91 -1.88 -24.28
C CYS A 324 -15.27 -1.53 -25.63
N GLY A 325 -15.48 -0.28 -26.06
CA GLY A 325 -14.71 0.34 -27.15
C GLY A 325 -13.32 0.77 -26.68
N ASP A 326 -13.03 2.08 -26.72
CA ASP A 326 -11.78 2.62 -26.19
C ASP A 326 -11.81 2.63 -24.66
N ILE A 327 -10.64 2.33 -24.05
CA ILE A 327 -10.44 2.31 -22.60
C ILE A 327 -9.32 3.30 -22.28
N TYR A 328 -9.64 4.36 -21.53
CA TYR A 328 -8.67 5.35 -21.09
C TYR A 328 -8.12 4.98 -19.73
N ILE A 329 -6.80 4.84 -19.65
CA ILE A 329 -6.10 4.55 -18.38
C ILE A 329 -5.98 5.84 -17.58
N CYS A 330 -6.75 5.95 -16.51
CA CYS A 330 -6.78 7.08 -15.59
C CYS A 330 -5.75 6.93 -14.46
N SER A 331 -4.52 6.62 -14.83
CA SER A 331 -3.38 6.54 -13.93
C SER A 331 -2.12 6.97 -14.68
N THR A 332 -1.34 7.86 -14.10
CA THR A 332 -0.03 8.23 -14.65
C THR A 332 1.11 7.41 -14.07
N THR A 333 0.88 6.81 -12.90
CA THR A 333 1.86 6.02 -12.16
C THR A 333 1.89 4.56 -12.63
N TYR A 334 0.71 3.98 -12.85
CA TYR A 334 0.54 2.55 -13.18
C TYR A 334 0.08 2.33 -14.63
N GLU A 335 0.36 3.27 -15.50
CA GLU A 335 -0.16 3.27 -16.88
C GLU A 335 0.34 2.06 -17.68
N ASP A 336 1.62 1.71 -17.53
CA ASP A 336 2.24 0.59 -18.24
C ASP A 336 1.78 -0.78 -17.69
N GLU A 337 1.62 -0.88 -16.37
CA GLU A 337 1.12 -2.10 -15.71
C GLU A 337 -0.33 -2.36 -16.06
N ILE A 338 -1.16 -1.32 -16.07
CA ILE A 338 -2.57 -1.42 -16.47
C ILE A 338 -2.69 -1.77 -17.95
N GLU A 339 -1.88 -1.17 -18.82
CA GLU A 339 -1.83 -1.54 -20.25
C GLU A 339 -1.51 -3.03 -20.41
N LYS A 340 -0.49 -3.52 -19.71
CA LYS A 340 -0.11 -4.94 -19.74
C LYS A 340 -1.27 -5.83 -19.27
N GLU A 341 -1.92 -5.48 -18.17
CA GLU A 341 -3.08 -6.22 -17.65
C GLU A 341 -4.22 -6.26 -18.67
N LEU A 342 -4.53 -5.13 -19.32
CA LEU A 342 -5.57 -5.04 -20.33
C LEU A 342 -5.25 -5.91 -21.55
N LEU A 343 -4.01 -5.91 -22.00
CA LEU A 343 -3.54 -6.76 -23.11
C LEU A 343 -3.64 -8.25 -22.77
N GLU A 344 -3.25 -8.65 -21.57
CA GLU A 344 -3.36 -10.03 -21.07
C GLU A 344 -4.83 -10.49 -20.98
N LYS A 345 -5.76 -9.56 -20.73
CA LYS A 345 -7.22 -9.80 -20.72
C LYS A 345 -7.86 -9.72 -22.11
N GLY A 346 -7.06 -9.57 -23.17
CA GLY A 346 -7.52 -9.63 -24.56
C GLY A 346 -8.05 -8.30 -25.11
N VAL A 347 -7.83 -7.18 -24.43
CA VAL A 347 -8.18 -5.85 -24.98
C VAL A 347 -7.23 -5.51 -26.13
N PRO A 348 -7.73 -5.13 -27.32
CA PRO A 348 -6.87 -4.77 -28.44
C PRO A 348 -6.00 -3.53 -28.10
N ALA A 349 -4.70 -3.57 -28.40
CA ALA A 349 -3.80 -2.45 -28.12
C ALA A 349 -4.28 -1.10 -28.66
N ARG A 350 -4.93 -1.09 -29.82
CA ARG A 350 -5.49 0.12 -30.45
C ARG A 350 -6.60 0.78 -29.63
N SER A 351 -7.30 -0.01 -28.79
CA SER A 351 -8.39 0.45 -27.92
C SER A 351 -7.90 0.93 -26.56
N ILE A 352 -6.62 0.74 -26.23
CA ILE A 352 -6.05 1.21 -24.98
C ILE A 352 -5.47 2.61 -25.17
N LYS A 353 -5.95 3.58 -24.41
CA LYS A 353 -5.55 4.98 -24.49
C LYS A 353 -4.87 5.41 -23.19
N LYS A 354 -3.62 5.79 -23.29
CA LYS A 354 -2.85 6.36 -22.17
C LYS A 354 -3.07 7.87 -22.09
N LEU A 355 -3.41 8.39 -20.92
CA LEU A 355 -3.54 9.84 -20.74
C LEU A 355 -2.20 10.56 -20.86
N SER A 356 -1.07 9.89 -20.63
CA SER A 356 0.27 10.42 -20.92
C SER A 356 0.49 10.77 -22.41
N GLY A 357 -0.31 10.24 -23.33
CA GLY A 357 -0.33 10.61 -24.75
C GLY A 357 -1.02 11.95 -25.05
N PHE A 358 -1.76 12.50 -24.08
CA PHE A 358 -2.45 13.78 -24.20
C PHE A 358 -1.66 14.89 -23.49
N LEU A 359 -0.46 15.18 -23.97
CA LEU A 359 0.37 16.24 -23.39
C LEU A 359 -0.10 17.61 -23.82
N TRP A 360 -0.07 18.57 -22.88
CA TRP A 360 -0.28 19.98 -23.16
C TRP A 360 0.86 20.50 -24.03
N ASP A 361 0.52 21.16 -25.14
CA ASP A 361 1.50 21.86 -26.01
C ASP A 361 1.61 23.31 -25.54
N ASP A 362 2.70 23.65 -24.85
CA ASP A 362 2.97 25.02 -24.39
C ASP A 362 3.19 26.04 -25.55
N ARG A 363 3.06 25.61 -26.81
CA ARG A 363 3.24 26.44 -27.98
C ARG A 363 1.94 27.00 -28.57
N ARG A 364 0.82 26.92 -27.84
CA ARG A 364 -0.46 27.51 -28.26
C ARG A 364 -0.87 28.64 -27.35
#